data_01b8ab2068720a5ad2c542650f5caa92
#
_entry.id   01b8ab2068720a5ad2c542650f5caa92
#
_cell.length_a   1.000
_cell.length_b   1.000
_cell.length_c   1.000
_cell.angle_alpha   90.00
_cell.angle_beta   90.00
_cell.angle_gamma   90.00
#
_symmetry.space_group_name_H-M   'P 1'
#
loop_
_entity.id
_entity.type
_entity.pdbx_description
1 polymer ?
#
loop_
_entity_poly.entity_id
_entity_poly.type
_entity_poly.pdbx_seq_one_letter_code
_entity_poly.pdbx_strand_id
1 'polypeptide(L)'
;MFHVEHRGEYIMMDVDKLEVAFEQAKIAYKLDEIPVGCAIFQGDELIACGYNEKEEKNDAIRHAELVAISRACRKLGSWRLDDCSLYVTLEPCMMCIGAIMESRIKNIYYGTIRQGVQMYNKTTVEPYVSLNYIKSNKCSEILSDFFKKKRKK
;
A
#
# COMPACT_ATOMS: atom_id res chain seq x y z
N MET A 1 4.32 3.00 17.57
CA MET A 1 2.95 2.90 17.00
C MET A 1 1.98 3.64 17.89
N PHE A 2 1.09 4.43 17.30
CA PHE A 2 0.14 5.26 18.05
C PHE A 2 -1.22 4.57 18.09
N HIS A 3 -1.79 4.49 19.29
CA HIS A 3 -3.13 3.96 19.49
C HIS A 3 -3.97 4.94 20.26
N VAL A 4 -5.27 4.80 20.12
CA VAL A 4 -6.25 5.47 20.96
C VAL A 4 -6.96 4.37 21.75
N GLU A 5 -6.95 4.50 23.07
CA GLU A 5 -7.70 3.61 23.94
C GLU A 5 -9.14 4.08 24.02
N HIS A 6 -10.08 3.17 23.77
CA HIS A 6 -11.51 3.47 23.84
C HIS A 6 -12.20 2.28 24.51
N ARG A 7 -12.85 2.53 25.66
CA ARG A 7 -13.56 1.49 26.45
C ARG A 7 -12.69 0.28 26.78
N GLY A 8 -11.40 0.49 27.04
CA GLY A 8 -10.46 -0.58 27.32
C GLY A 8 -9.94 -1.33 26.13
N GLU A 9 -10.29 -0.91 24.91
CA GLU A 9 -9.81 -1.49 23.65
C GLU A 9 -8.88 -0.49 22.96
N TYR A 10 -7.87 -1.03 22.28
CA TYR A 10 -6.96 -0.23 21.46
C TYR A 10 -7.53 -0.13 20.05
N ILE A 11 -7.67 1.10 19.55
CA ILE A 11 -8.10 1.37 18.19
C ILE A 11 -6.89 1.88 17.42
N MET A 12 -6.53 1.18 16.33
CA MET A 12 -5.44 1.61 15.47
C MET A 12 -5.88 2.81 14.62
N MET A 13 -5.06 3.84 14.60
CA MET A 13 -5.25 4.99 13.73
C MET A 13 -4.78 4.64 12.30
N ASP A 14 -5.23 5.41 11.31
CA ASP A 14 -4.78 5.22 9.93
C ASP A 14 -3.27 5.39 9.79
N VAL A 15 -2.68 6.30 10.57
CA VAL A 15 -1.24 6.51 10.64
C VAL A 15 -0.52 5.23 11.06
N ASP A 16 -1.05 4.52 12.07
CA ASP A 16 -0.46 3.27 12.56
C ASP A 16 -0.51 2.17 11.49
N LYS A 17 -1.62 2.10 10.78
CA LYS A 17 -1.80 1.11 9.71
C LYS A 17 -0.86 1.39 8.55
N LEU A 18 -0.65 2.68 8.23
CA LEU A 18 0.32 3.08 7.22
C LEU A 18 1.75 2.71 7.64
N GLU A 19 2.08 2.78 8.93
CA GLU A 19 3.39 2.34 9.43
C GLU A 19 3.63 0.86 9.17
N VAL A 20 2.60 0.03 9.24
CA VAL A 20 2.72 -1.40 8.88
C VAL A 20 3.12 -1.54 7.42
N ALA A 21 2.52 -0.75 6.53
CA ALA A 21 2.90 -0.72 5.12
C ALA A 21 4.34 -0.24 4.95
N PHE A 22 4.76 0.77 5.72
CA PHE A 22 6.13 1.29 5.66
C PHE A 22 7.16 0.23 6.06
N GLU A 23 6.86 -0.61 7.05
CA GLU A 23 7.76 -1.72 7.42
C GLU A 23 7.98 -2.67 6.24
N GLN A 24 6.97 -2.89 5.42
CA GLN A 24 7.10 -3.69 4.19
C GLN A 24 7.99 -2.98 3.16
N ALA A 25 7.88 -1.66 3.05
CA ALA A 25 8.75 -0.88 2.15
C ALA A 25 10.22 -1.02 2.55
N LYS A 26 10.52 -1.08 3.84
CA LYS A 26 11.88 -1.27 4.35
C LYS A 26 12.43 -2.64 3.95
N ILE A 27 11.60 -3.66 3.91
CA ILE A 27 12.01 -5.00 3.44
C ILE A 27 12.39 -4.93 1.97
N ALA A 28 11.55 -4.30 1.14
CA ALA A 28 11.85 -4.12 -0.28
C ALA A 28 13.18 -3.37 -0.47
N TYR A 29 13.39 -2.31 0.29
CA TYR A 29 14.64 -1.53 0.25
C TYR A 29 15.86 -2.41 0.47
N LYS A 30 15.82 -3.27 1.49
CA LYS A 30 16.93 -4.18 1.82
C LYS A 30 17.18 -5.21 0.72
N LEU A 31 16.16 -5.55 -0.03
CA LEU A 31 16.25 -6.52 -1.13
C LEU A 31 16.56 -5.84 -2.47
N ASP A 32 16.90 -4.57 -2.46
CA ASP A 32 17.22 -3.78 -3.66
C ASP A 32 16.05 -3.65 -4.63
N GLU A 33 14.84 -3.66 -4.09
CA GLU A 33 13.60 -3.40 -4.80
C GLU A 33 13.17 -1.95 -4.55
N ILE A 34 12.41 -1.37 -5.48
CA ILE A 34 11.80 -0.06 -5.24
C ILE A 34 10.98 -0.16 -3.95
N PRO A 35 11.28 0.69 -2.93
CA PRO A 35 10.72 0.51 -1.60
C PRO A 35 9.28 0.98 -1.48
N VAL A 36 8.39 0.12 -1.88
CA VAL A 36 6.94 0.30 -1.72
C VAL A 36 6.41 -0.86 -0.90
N GLY A 37 5.60 -0.55 0.09
CA GLY A 37 4.96 -1.54 0.96
C GLY A 37 3.47 -1.31 1.03
N CYS A 38 2.74 -2.38 1.29
CA CYS A 38 1.29 -2.38 1.35
C CYS A 38 0.78 -3.25 2.49
N ALA A 39 -0.30 -2.82 3.13
CA ALA A 39 -0.97 -3.56 4.18
C ALA A 39 -2.48 -3.46 3.97
N ILE A 40 -3.18 -4.57 4.13
CA ILE A 40 -4.63 -4.65 4.00
C ILE A 40 -5.21 -5.02 5.36
N PHE A 41 -6.15 -4.20 5.82
CA PHE A 41 -6.82 -4.36 7.11
C PHE A 41 -8.31 -4.57 6.91
N GLN A 42 -8.89 -5.39 7.77
CA GLN A 42 -10.34 -5.49 7.93
C GLN A 42 -10.63 -4.97 9.34
N GLY A 43 -11.17 -3.76 9.44
CA GLY A 43 -11.20 -3.05 10.73
C GLY A 43 -9.79 -2.85 11.24
N ASP A 44 -9.50 -3.27 12.46
CA ASP A 44 -8.17 -3.18 13.05
C ASP A 44 -7.35 -4.46 12.89
N GLU A 45 -7.90 -5.47 12.20
CA GLU A 45 -7.19 -6.73 11.97
C GLU A 45 -6.36 -6.65 10.69
N LEU A 46 -5.07 -6.92 10.81
CA LEU A 46 -4.17 -7.04 9.67
C LEU A 46 -4.45 -8.34 8.93
N ILE A 47 -4.90 -8.24 7.68
CA ILE A 47 -5.21 -9.42 6.87
C ILE A 47 -3.98 -9.87 6.08
N ALA A 48 -3.30 -8.94 5.41
CA ALA A 48 -2.16 -9.29 4.57
C ALA A 48 -1.25 -8.08 4.37
N CYS A 49 0.02 -8.39 4.09
CA CYS A 49 1.03 -7.40 3.72
C CYS A 49 1.67 -7.81 2.40
N GLY A 50 2.32 -6.85 1.76
CA GLY A 50 3.11 -7.11 0.58
C GLY A 50 4.13 -6.01 0.39
N TYR A 51 5.20 -6.32 -0.30
CA TYR A 51 6.19 -5.34 -0.73
C TYR A 51 6.51 -5.59 -2.20
N ASN A 52 7.05 -4.58 -2.86
CA ASN A 52 7.45 -4.71 -4.26
C ASN A 52 8.56 -5.76 -4.37
N GLU A 53 8.34 -6.78 -5.19
CA GLU A 53 9.28 -7.86 -5.42
C GLU A 53 9.45 -8.17 -6.92
N LYS A 54 9.32 -7.13 -7.74
CA LYS A 54 9.38 -7.23 -9.21
C LYS A 54 10.69 -7.82 -9.71
N GLU A 55 11.82 -7.34 -9.18
CA GLU A 55 13.15 -7.81 -9.59
C GLU A 55 13.42 -9.20 -9.03
N GLU A 56 13.14 -9.43 -7.75
CA GLU A 56 13.36 -10.71 -7.08
C GLU A 56 12.62 -11.86 -7.77
N LYS A 57 11.37 -11.61 -8.15
CA LYS A 57 10.52 -12.62 -8.78
C LYS A 57 10.58 -12.59 -10.30
N ASN A 58 11.29 -11.62 -10.87
CA ASN A 58 11.35 -11.41 -12.31
C ASN A 58 9.93 -11.37 -12.91
N ASP A 59 9.06 -10.57 -12.31
CA ASP A 59 7.63 -10.53 -12.60
C ASP A 59 7.15 -9.07 -12.61
N ALA A 60 6.73 -8.61 -13.79
CA ALA A 60 6.38 -7.21 -14.04
C ALA A 60 5.23 -6.69 -13.17
N ILE A 61 4.35 -7.57 -12.71
CA ILE A 61 3.15 -7.16 -11.96
C ILE A 61 3.30 -7.31 -10.44
N ARG A 62 4.47 -7.67 -9.92
CA ARG A 62 4.68 -7.91 -8.49
C ARG A 62 4.86 -6.61 -7.71
N HIS A 63 3.92 -5.69 -7.87
CA HIS A 63 3.81 -4.51 -7.03
C HIS A 63 3.27 -4.88 -5.64
N ALA A 64 3.64 -4.10 -4.63
CA ALA A 64 3.24 -4.33 -3.24
C ALA A 64 1.74 -4.56 -3.10
N GLU A 65 0.93 -3.76 -3.78
CA GLU A 65 -0.53 -3.82 -3.71
C GLU A 65 -1.06 -5.15 -4.25
N LEU A 66 -0.55 -5.59 -5.40
CA LEU A 66 -1.00 -6.84 -6.03
C LEU A 66 -0.62 -8.05 -5.17
N VAL A 67 0.57 -8.02 -4.58
CA VAL A 67 1.02 -9.08 -3.66
C VAL A 67 0.09 -9.15 -2.45
N ALA A 68 -0.21 -8.00 -1.84
CA ALA A 68 -1.08 -7.94 -0.66
C ALA A 68 -2.50 -8.38 -0.98
N ILE A 69 -3.06 -7.94 -2.11
CA ILE A 69 -4.41 -8.34 -2.54
C ILE A 69 -4.50 -9.85 -2.72
N SER A 70 -3.54 -10.46 -3.43
CA SER A 70 -3.52 -11.91 -3.64
C SER A 70 -3.48 -12.66 -2.32
N ARG A 71 -2.65 -12.21 -1.38
CA ARG A 71 -2.54 -12.83 -0.05
C ARG A 71 -3.82 -12.67 0.77
N ALA A 72 -4.46 -11.49 0.72
CA ALA A 72 -5.71 -11.22 1.41
C ALA A 72 -6.83 -12.12 0.89
N CYS A 73 -6.95 -12.25 -0.43
CA CYS A 73 -7.95 -13.12 -1.05
C CYS A 73 -7.80 -14.56 -0.59
N ARG A 74 -6.56 -15.05 -0.54
CA ARG A 74 -6.29 -16.43 -0.08
C ARG A 74 -6.61 -16.61 1.40
N LYS A 75 -6.22 -15.63 2.23
CA LYS A 75 -6.46 -15.71 3.67
C LYS A 75 -7.96 -15.72 3.98
N LEU A 76 -8.73 -14.87 3.31
CA LEU A 76 -10.17 -14.74 3.56
C LEU A 76 -11.00 -15.75 2.76
N GLY A 77 -10.38 -16.46 1.81
CA GLY A 77 -11.10 -17.40 0.97
C GLY A 77 -12.12 -16.72 0.05
N SER A 78 -11.84 -15.49 -0.37
CA SER A 78 -12.75 -14.67 -1.16
C SER A 78 -11.97 -13.69 -2.02
N TRP A 79 -12.36 -13.53 -3.29
CA TRP A 79 -11.81 -12.47 -4.12
C TRP A 79 -12.41 -11.10 -3.79
N ARG A 80 -13.55 -11.07 -3.09
CA ARG A 80 -14.18 -9.82 -2.66
C ARG A 80 -13.59 -9.39 -1.32
N LEU A 81 -13.08 -8.16 -1.29
CA LEU A 81 -12.47 -7.57 -0.10
C LEU A 81 -13.24 -6.30 0.30
N ASP A 82 -14.58 -6.38 0.23
CA ASP A 82 -15.49 -5.22 0.45
C ASP A 82 -15.28 -4.55 1.81
N ASP A 83 -14.97 -5.33 2.84
CA ASP A 83 -14.82 -4.82 4.21
C ASP A 83 -13.39 -4.44 4.56
N CYS A 84 -12.49 -4.47 3.57
CA CYS A 84 -11.07 -4.20 3.77
C CYS A 84 -10.70 -2.79 3.34
N SER A 85 -9.66 -2.26 3.97
CA SER A 85 -9.01 -1.01 3.58
C SER A 85 -7.55 -1.30 3.23
N LEU A 86 -7.01 -0.56 2.27
CA LEU A 86 -5.65 -0.76 1.77
C LEU A 86 -4.79 0.45 2.11
N TYR A 87 -3.63 0.17 2.70
CA TYR A 87 -2.62 1.17 3.07
C TYR A 87 -1.37 0.88 2.26
N VAL A 88 -0.86 1.89 1.55
CA VAL A 88 0.30 1.75 0.69
C VAL A 88 1.20 2.98 0.85
N THR A 89 2.51 2.77 0.80
CA THR A 89 3.45 3.87 1.03
C THR A 89 3.49 4.88 -0.10
N LEU A 90 3.30 4.43 -1.33
CA LEU A 90 3.29 5.27 -2.53
C LEU A 90 1.91 5.21 -3.19
N GLU A 91 1.43 6.35 -3.65
CA GLU A 91 0.18 6.44 -4.42
C GLU A 91 0.14 5.34 -5.50
N PRO A 92 -0.93 4.52 -5.57
CA PRO A 92 -0.99 3.41 -6.52
C PRO A 92 -0.93 3.85 -7.97
N CYS A 93 -0.29 3.04 -8.80
CA CYS A 93 -0.30 3.24 -10.25
C CYS A 93 -1.63 2.76 -10.85
N MET A 94 -1.82 3.00 -12.14
CA MET A 94 -3.04 2.63 -12.86
C MET A 94 -3.36 1.13 -12.76
N MET A 95 -2.34 0.28 -12.89
CA MET A 95 -2.51 -1.17 -12.77
C MET A 95 -3.06 -1.56 -11.40
N CYS A 96 -2.48 -0.99 -10.35
CA CYS A 96 -2.89 -1.29 -8.98
C CYS A 96 -4.27 -0.73 -8.65
N ILE A 97 -4.60 0.46 -9.14
CA ILE A 97 -5.95 1.03 -8.99
C ILE A 97 -6.98 0.07 -9.61
N GLY A 98 -6.71 -0.44 -10.80
CA GLY A 98 -7.60 -1.40 -11.45
C GLY A 98 -7.80 -2.66 -10.61
N ALA A 99 -6.72 -3.21 -10.08
CA ALA A 99 -6.77 -4.40 -9.23
C ALA A 99 -7.53 -4.15 -7.93
N ILE A 100 -7.32 -2.98 -7.32
CA ILE A 100 -8.01 -2.59 -6.09
C ILE A 100 -9.53 -2.49 -6.33
N MET A 101 -9.91 -1.85 -7.43
CA MET A 101 -11.32 -1.74 -7.81
C MET A 101 -11.93 -3.12 -8.08
N GLU A 102 -11.19 -4.00 -8.77
CA GLU A 102 -11.64 -5.35 -9.08
C GLU A 102 -11.89 -6.15 -7.80
N SER A 103 -11.07 -5.97 -6.77
CA SER A 103 -11.22 -6.65 -5.48
C SER A 103 -12.31 -6.05 -4.59
N ARG A 104 -12.90 -4.92 -4.97
CA ARG A 104 -13.96 -4.21 -4.24
C ARG A 104 -13.49 -3.53 -2.96
N ILE A 105 -12.18 -3.31 -2.79
CA ILE A 105 -11.66 -2.45 -1.73
C ILE A 105 -12.09 -1.01 -2.04
N LYS A 106 -12.68 -0.32 -1.06
CA LYS A 106 -13.24 1.02 -1.29
C LYS A 106 -12.39 2.15 -0.73
N ASN A 107 -11.53 1.86 0.23
CA ASN A 107 -10.73 2.88 0.89
C ASN A 107 -9.25 2.59 0.71
N ILE A 108 -8.55 3.56 0.11
CA ILE A 108 -7.11 3.53 -0.11
C ILE A 108 -6.49 4.67 0.67
N TYR A 109 -5.43 4.38 1.44
CA TYR A 109 -4.64 5.37 2.15
C TYR A 109 -3.21 5.27 1.66
N TYR A 110 -2.60 6.41 1.30
CA TYR A 110 -1.23 6.40 0.79
C TYR A 110 -0.38 7.50 1.42
N GLY A 111 0.93 7.24 1.54
CA GLY A 111 1.85 8.06 2.30
C GLY A 111 2.61 9.11 1.50
N THR A 112 2.78 8.90 0.20
CA THR A 112 3.43 9.88 -0.67
C THR A 112 2.83 9.85 -2.07
N ILE A 113 2.86 11.00 -2.72
CA ILE A 113 2.28 11.20 -4.05
C ILE A 113 3.26 10.67 -5.10
N ARG A 114 2.72 9.94 -6.09
CA ARG A 114 3.52 9.45 -7.21
C ARG A 114 3.92 10.63 -8.11
N GLN A 115 5.21 10.72 -8.42
CA GLN A 115 5.74 11.72 -9.32
C GLN A 115 5.51 11.29 -10.78
N GLY A 116 5.41 12.27 -11.68
CA GLY A 116 5.27 12.03 -13.11
C GLY A 116 3.82 11.97 -13.57
N VAL A 117 3.62 11.40 -14.76
CA VAL A 117 2.30 11.35 -15.39
C VAL A 117 1.43 10.30 -14.71
N GLN A 118 0.25 10.72 -14.25
CA GLN A 118 -0.76 9.79 -13.76
C GLN A 118 -1.55 9.26 -14.96
N MET A 119 -1.67 7.95 -15.03
CA MET A 119 -2.34 7.27 -16.14
C MET A 119 -3.84 7.10 -15.90
N TYR A 120 -4.35 7.58 -14.79
CA TYR A 120 -5.78 7.55 -14.50
C TYR A 120 -6.25 8.92 -13.99
N ASN A 121 -7.54 9.20 -14.20
CA ASN A 121 -8.17 10.43 -13.72
C ASN A 121 -8.84 10.14 -12.36
N LYS A 122 -8.43 10.86 -11.32
CA LYS A 122 -8.98 10.66 -9.97
C LYS A 122 -10.49 10.83 -9.92
N THR A 123 -11.04 11.79 -10.66
CA THR A 123 -12.50 12.01 -10.68
C THR A 123 -13.25 10.83 -11.28
N THR A 124 -12.62 10.07 -12.15
CA THR A 124 -13.22 8.87 -12.75
C THR A 124 -13.23 7.70 -11.77
N VAL A 125 -12.19 7.55 -10.94
CA VAL A 125 -12.09 6.44 -9.99
C VAL A 125 -12.72 6.70 -8.64
N GLU A 126 -12.79 7.97 -8.19
CA GLU A 126 -13.35 8.34 -6.89
C GLU A 126 -14.76 7.83 -6.60
N PRO A 127 -15.67 7.67 -7.59
CA PRO A 127 -16.96 7.03 -7.31
C PRO A 127 -16.86 5.58 -6.84
N TYR A 128 -15.75 4.90 -7.13
CA TYR A 128 -15.53 3.49 -6.79
C TYR A 128 -14.58 3.30 -5.62
N VAL A 129 -13.59 4.19 -5.46
CA VAL A 129 -12.60 4.10 -4.39
C VAL A 129 -12.35 5.48 -3.81
N SER A 130 -12.18 5.54 -2.49
CA SER A 130 -11.79 6.76 -1.78
C SER A 130 -10.26 6.79 -1.69
N LEU A 131 -9.64 7.86 -2.19
CA LEU A 131 -8.19 8.06 -2.19
C LEU A 131 -7.84 9.05 -1.07
N ASN A 132 -7.15 8.58 -0.05
CA ASN A 132 -6.86 9.35 1.14
C ASN A 132 -5.35 9.53 1.30
N TYR A 133 -4.88 10.76 1.16
CA TYR A 133 -3.45 11.09 1.32
C TYR A 133 -3.14 11.34 2.78
N ILE A 134 -2.24 10.55 3.35
CA ILE A 134 -1.70 10.74 4.69
C ILE A 134 -0.21 11.03 4.53
N LYS A 135 0.15 12.31 4.41
CA LYS A 135 1.53 12.70 4.16
C LYS A 135 2.49 12.03 5.15
N SER A 136 3.44 11.28 4.61
CA SER A 136 4.47 10.60 5.39
C SER A 136 5.84 10.92 4.81
N ASN A 137 6.64 11.64 5.57
CA ASN A 137 8.01 11.96 5.15
C ASN A 137 8.86 10.70 5.01
N LYS A 138 8.64 9.71 5.88
CA LYS A 138 9.35 8.42 5.78
C LYS A 138 9.13 7.75 4.44
N CYS A 139 7.89 7.76 3.95
CA CYS A 139 7.53 7.13 2.68
C CYS A 139 8.20 7.81 1.49
N SER A 140 8.28 9.14 1.49
CA SER A 140 8.94 9.87 0.42
C SER A 140 10.47 9.77 0.52
N GLU A 141 11.01 9.81 1.72
CA GLU A 141 12.46 9.78 1.96
C GLU A 141 13.08 8.44 1.57
N ILE A 142 12.42 7.32 1.87
CA ILE A 142 12.94 6.00 1.52
C ILE A 142 13.02 5.82 0.00
N LEU A 143 12.05 6.35 -0.74
CA LEU A 143 12.07 6.33 -2.20
C LEU A 143 13.18 7.22 -2.75
N SER A 144 13.28 8.45 -2.23
CA SER A 144 14.31 9.39 -2.63
C SER A 144 15.70 8.82 -2.40
N ASP A 145 15.94 8.24 -1.24
CA ASP A 145 17.22 7.62 -0.89
C ASP A 145 17.56 6.45 -1.82
N PHE A 146 16.59 5.61 -2.10
CA PHE A 146 16.77 4.47 -3.01
C PHE A 146 17.21 4.93 -4.40
N PHE A 147 16.51 5.90 -4.98
CA PHE A 147 16.83 6.38 -6.33
C PHE A 147 18.16 7.13 -6.37
N LYS A 148 18.53 7.85 -5.32
CA LYS A 148 19.87 8.47 -5.23
C LYS A 148 20.97 7.42 -5.27
N LYS A 149 20.82 6.33 -4.54
CA LYS A 149 21.79 5.22 -4.54
C LYS A 149 21.90 4.58 -5.91
N LYS A 150 20.79 4.41 -6.60
CA LYS A 150 20.78 3.82 -7.96
C LYS A 150 21.49 4.71 -8.97
N ARG A 151 21.34 6.02 -8.87
CA ARG A 151 21.99 6.96 -9.79
C ARG A 151 23.51 7.01 -9.62
N LYS A 152 24.04 6.61 -8.47
CA LYS A 152 25.49 6.61 -8.19
C LYS A 152 26.20 5.36 -8.70
N LYS A 153 25.47 4.39 -9.21
CA LYS A 153 26.06 3.16 -9.73
C LYS A 153 26.32 3.28 -11.26
#